data_1cbfce219394f7e8e1053f4d1c69f410
#
_entry.id   1cbfce219394f7e8e1053f4d1c69f410
#
_cell.length_a   1.000
_cell.length_b   1.000
_cell.length_c   1.000
_cell.angle_alpha   90.00
_cell.angle_beta   90.00
_cell.angle_gamma   90.00
#
_symmetry.space_group_name_H-M   'P 1'
#
loop_
_entity.id
_entity.type
_entity.pdbx_description
1 polymer ?
#
loop_
_entity_poly.entity_id
_entity_poly.type
_entity_poly.pdbx_seq_one_letter_code
_entity_poly.pdbx_strand_id
1 'polypeptide(L)'
;MKSLKLFLLFTAVTVTAAFGQNTFKAQATTVLKAQVLKEAAWAMKQQPVTVTASSSPKSAGGKHDFFSEADYFWPDPKNPEGPYINRDGMSNPENFVAHRYAMIRFSEIIGALASAYQITGDEKYVKHAISHLKAWFVNQETLMNPNLAYAQAIKGLFTGRSWGIIDSI
;
A
#
# COMPACT_ATOMS: atom_id res chain seq x y z
N MET A 1 27.08 35.81 33.66
CA MET A 1 27.92 34.62 33.32
C MET A 1 27.19 33.27 33.35
N LYS A 2 26.07 33.09 34.07
CA LYS A 2 25.33 31.83 34.10
C LYS A 2 24.54 31.50 32.82
N SER A 3 24.07 32.54 32.08
CA SER A 3 23.28 32.36 30.86
C SER A 3 24.11 31.88 29.65
N LEU A 4 25.39 32.28 29.56
CA LEU A 4 26.27 31.89 28.46
C LEU A 4 26.64 30.41 28.48
N LYS A 5 26.78 29.80 29.69
CA LYS A 5 27.07 28.36 29.84
C LYS A 5 25.86 27.50 29.45
N LEU A 6 24.66 27.97 29.69
CA LEU A 6 23.43 27.23 29.34
C LEU A 6 23.22 27.24 27.82
N PHE A 7 23.54 28.35 27.14
CA PHE A 7 23.42 28.45 25.68
C PHE A 7 24.40 27.54 24.96
N LEU A 8 25.64 27.43 25.45
CA LEU A 8 26.67 26.54 24.90
C LEU A 8 26.31 25.07 25.09
N LEU A 9 25.63 24.71 26.17
CA LEU A 9 25.19 23.32 26.40
C LEU A 9 24.05 22.92 25.47
N PHE A 10 23.13 23.84 25.15
CA PHE A 10 22.01 23.59 24.25
C PHE A 10 22.45 23.43 22.80
N THR A 11 23.44 24.24 22.36
CA THR A 11 24.03 24.11 21.01
C THR A 11 24.85 22.83 20.83
N ALA A 12 25.54 22.36 21.86
CA ALA A 12 26.31 21.12 21.80
C ALA A 12 25.38 19.89 21.66
N VAL A 13 24.23 19.85 22.32
CA VAL A 13 23.26 18.74 22.25
C VAL A 13 22.60 18.69 20.86
N THR A 14 22.26 19.82 20.26
CA THR A 14 21.67 19.86 18.91
C THR A 14 22.64 19.43 17.82
N VAL A 15 23.92 19.78 17.94
CA VAL A 15 24.99 19.38 16.99
C VAL A 15 25.24 17.87 17.06
N THR A 16 25.27 17.26 18.25
CA THR A 16 25.49 15.81 18.39
C THR A 16 24.32 14.98 17.83
N ALA A 17 23.08 15.45 17.98
CA ALA A 17 21.93 14.78 17.38
C ALA A 17 21.96 14.79 15.84
N ALA A 18 22.37 15.92 15.24
CA ALA A 18 22.49 16.04 13.79
C ALA A 18 23.61 15.13 13.21
N PHE A 19 24.75 15.01 13.90
CA PHE A 19 25.82 14.11 13.49
C PHE A 19 25.41 12.64 13.59
N GLY A 20 24.69 12.24 14.64
CA GLY A 20 24.19 10.88 14.80
C GLY A 20 23.23 10.44 13.68
N GLN A 21 22.32 11.31 13.29
CA GLN A 21 21.36 11.05 12.20
C GLN A 21 22.06 10.90 10.84
N ASN A 22 23.08 11.74 10.55
CA ASN A 22 23.84 11.65 9.30
C ASN A 22 24.65 10.36 9.22
N THR A 23 25.23 9.90 10.33
CA THR A 23 25.99 8.66 10.40
C THR A 23 25.11 7.44 10.18
N PHE A 24 23.94 7.39 10.82
CA PHE A 24 22.96 6.32 10.65
C PHE A 24 22.44 6.25 9.22
N LYS A 25 22.07 7.38 8.62
CA LYS A 25 21.63 7.46 7.23
C LYS A 25 22.69 6.96 6.26
N ALA A 26 23.95 7.33 6.45
CA ALA A 26 25.07 6.88 5.62
C ALA A 26 25.28 5.36 5.72
N GLN A 27 25.23 4.81 6.93
CA GLN A 27 25.36 3.37 7.17
C GLN A 27 24.19 2.59 6.55
N ALA A 28 22.95 3.02 6.79
CA ALA A 28 21.76 2.41 6.21
C ALA A 28 21.81 2.46 4.68
N THR A 29 22.22 3.59 4.08
CA THR A 29 22.42 3.70 2.64
C THR A 29 23.43 2.68 2.13
N THR A 30 24.57 2.53 2.79
CA THR A 30 25.60 1.59 2.36
C THR A 30 25.11 0.14 2.37
N VAL A 31 24.40 -0.26 3.43
CA VAL A 31 23.91 -1.64 3.60
C VAL A 31 22.76 -1.95 2.64
N LEU A 32 21.79 -1.03 2.49
CA LEU A 32 20.54 -1.28 1.77
C LEU A 32 20.61 -0.94 0.28
N LYS A 33 21.62 -0.19 -0.18
CA LYS A 33 21.66 0.36 -1.54
C LYS A 33 21.45 -0.69 -2.63
N ALA A 34 22.12 -1.83 -2.53
CA ALA A 34 22.04 -2.87 -3.55
C ALA A 34 20.62 -3.45 -3.66
N GLN A 35 19.98 -3.72 -2.51
CA GLN A 35 18.62 -4.24 -2.45
C GLN A 35 17.61 -3.21 -2.97
N VAL A 36 17.69 -1.96 -2.52
CA VAL A 36 16.80 -0.88 -2.95
C VAL A 36 16.90 -0.65 -4.47
N LEU A 37 18.10 -0.65 -5.04
CA LEU A 37 18.26 -0.48 -6.49
C LEU A 37 17.72 -1.68 -7.29
N LYS A 38 17.83 -2.90 -6.75
CA LYS A 38 17.22 -4.09 -7.36
C LYS A 38 15.69 -4.00 -7.38
N GLU A 39 15.07 -3.61 -6.28
CA GLU A 39 13.63 -3.42 -6.17
C GLU A 39 13.15 -2.27 -7.08
N ALA A 40 13.88 -1.17 -7.12
CA ALA A 40 13.58 -0.06 -8.02
C ALA A 40 13.71 -0.44 -9.51
N ALA A 41 14.68 -1.28 -9.86
CA ALA A 41 14.81 -1.78 -11.23
C ALA A 41 13.62 -2.66 -11.66
N TRP A 42 13.03 -3.40 -10.72
CA TRP A 42 11.78 -4.10 -10.93
C TRP A 42 10.61 -3.11 -11.04
N ALA A 43 10.49 -2.16 -10.11
CA ALA A 43 9.42 -1.17 -10.07
C ALA A 43 9.37 -0.31 -11.34
N MET A 44 10.52 0.09 -11.89
CA MET A 44 10.63 0.85 -13.14
C MET A 44 10.08 0.14 -14.39
N LYS A 45 9.90 -1.17 -14.33
CA LYS A 45 9.31 -1.98 -15.43
C LYS A 45 7.79 -2.14 -15.28
N GLN A 46 7.22 -1.74 -14.16
CA GLN A 46 5.81 -1.94 -13.89
C GLN A 46 4.96 -0.82 -14.52
N GLN A 47 3.80 -1.22 -15.05
CA GLN A 47 2.79 -0.26 -15.50
C GLN A 47 1.73 -0.08 -14.40
N PRO A 48 1.07 1.09 -14.33
CA PRO A 48 -0.03 1.31 -13.39
C PRO A 48 -1.16 0.30 -13.59
N VAL A 49 -1.57 -0.35 -12.52
CA VAL A 49 -2.76 -1.20 -12.44
C VAL A 49 -3.58 -0.71 -11.26
N THR A 50 -4.85 -0.36 -11.49
CA THR A 50 -5.76 0.12 -10.45
C THR A 50 -6.96 -0.82 -10.30
N VAL A 51 -7.89 -0.50 -9.41
CA VAL A 51 -9.12 -1.27 -9.23
C VAL A 51 -9.96 -1.39 -10.52
N THR A 52 -9.82 -0.44 -11.45
CA THR A 52 -10.58 -0.45 -12.70
C THR A 52 -10.12 -1.50 -13.71
N ALA A 53 -8.98 -2.16 -13.47
CA ALA A 53 -8.43 -3.19 -14.35
C ALA A 53 -9.12 -4.56 -14.21
N SER A 54 -9.86 -4.77 -13.14
CA SER A 54 -10.56 -6.03 -12.86
C SER A 54 -11.92 -5.75 -12.24
N SER A 55 -12.86 -6.67 -12.36
CA SER A 55 -14.18 -6.58 -11.74
C SER A 55 -14.66 -7.94 -11.24
N SER A 56 -15.54 -7.93 -10.26
CA SER A 56 -16.21 -9.13 -9.77
C SER A 56 -17.72 -8.99 -9.92
N PRO A 57 -18.44 -9.96 -10.45
CA PRO A 57 -19.90 -9.94 -10.50
C PRO A 57 -20.55 -10.00 -9.10
N LYS A 58 -19.77 -10.31 -8.07
CA LYS A 58 -20.21 -10.31 -6.67
C LYS A 58 -20.15 -8.94 -6.02
N SER A 59 -19.48 -7.95 -6.67
CA SER A 59 -19.37 -6.59 -6.13
C SER A 59 -20.69 -5.84 -6.28
N ALA A 60 -21.12 -5.18 -5.21
CA ALA A 60 -22.21 -4.21 -5.25
C ALA A 60 -21.73 -2.79 -5.60
N GLY A 61 -20.42 -2.55 -5.66
CA GLY A 61 -19.80 -1.28 -6.04
C GLY A 61 -19.67 -1.10 -7.54
N GLY A 62 -19.30 0.11 -7.95
CA GLY A 62 -19.03 0.49 -9.34
C GLY A 62 -17.59 0.22 -9.77
N LYS A 63 -17.26 0.63 -11.00
CA LYS A 63 -15.94 0.45 -11.66
C LYS A 63 -14.76 0.96 -10.82
N HIS A 64 -14.98 2.03 -10.07
CA HIS A 64 -13.95 2.73 -9.31
C HIS A 64 -13.89 2.32 -7.84
N ASP A 65 -14.78 1.43 -7.41
CA ASP A 65 -14.83 1.01 -6.01
C ASP A 65 -13.89 -0.18 -5.76
N PHE A 66 -13.16 -0.10 -4.65
CA PHE A 66 -12.41 -1.24 -4.16
C PHE A 66 -13.40 -2.32 -3.67
N PHE A 67 -13.18 -3.54 -4.11
CA PHE A 67 -13.95 -4.71 -3.69
C PHE A 67 -13.03 -5.83 -3.23
N SER A 68 -13.39 -6.48 -2.13
CA SER A 68 -12.81 -7.74 -1.69
C SER A 68 -13.85 -8.59 -0.98
N GLU A 69 -13.62 -9.90 -0.93
CA GLU A 69 -14.41 -10.84 -0.15
C GLU A 69 -13.68 -11.17 1.16
N ALA A 70 -14.43 -11.43 2.24
CA ALA A 70 -13.87 -11.83 3.53
C ALA A 70 -13.22 -13.21 3.42
N ASP A 71 -11.94 -13.32 3.82
CA ASP A 71 -11.07 -14.45 3.52
C ASP A 71 -11.60 -15.79 4.01
N TYR A 72 -12.21 -15.84 5.20
CA TYR A 72 -12.61 -17.07 5.86
C TYR A 72 -14.07 -17.47 5.62
N PHE A 73 -14.73 -16.88 4.61
CA PHE A 73 -16.11 -17.18 4.30
C PHE A 73 -16.23 -18.06 3.05
N TRP A 74 -17.03 -19.12 3.17
CA TRP A 74 -17.17 -20.19 2.18
C TRP A 74 -18.63 -20.44 1.84
N PRO A 75 -18.94 -20.96 0.63
CA PRO A 75 -20.26 -21.49 0.37
C PRO A 75 -20.67 -22.54 1.42
N ASP A 76 -21.92 -22.49 1.85
CA ASP A 76 -22.47 -23.57 2.71
C ASP A 76 -22.79 -24.80 1.86
N PRO A 77 -22.15 -25.96 2.10
CA PRO A 77 -22.44 -27.17 1.34
C PRO A 77 -23.89 -27.63 1.45
N LYS A 78 -24.59 -27.26 2.53
CA LYS A 78 -26.01 -27.60 2.75
C LYS A 78 -26.97 -26.62 2.10
N ASN A 79 -26.51 -25.41 1.77
CA ASN A 79 -27.26 -24.37 1.12
C ASN A 79 -26.36 -23.51 0.20
N PRO A 80 -25.92 -24.04 -0.96
CA PRO A 80 -24.94 -23.37 -1.83
C PRO A 80 -25.37 -22.00 -2.34
N GLU A 81 -26.67 -21.77 -2.50
CA GLU A 81 -27.23 -20.47 -2.92
C GLU A 81 -27.46 -19.49 -1.76
N GLY A 82 -27.35 -19.98 -0.54
CA GLY A 82 -27.54 -19.19 0.67
C GLY A 82 -26.34 -18.33 1.07
N PRO A 83 -26.41 -17.73 2.27
CA PRO A 83 -25.30 -16.98 2.84
C PRO A 83 -24.06 -17.86 3.05
N TYR A 84 -22.89 -17.26 2.86
CA TYR A 84 -21.62 -17.91 3.16
C TYR A 84 -21.46 -18.15 4.67
N ILE A 85 -20.79 -19.23 5.03
CA ILE A 85 -20.48 -19.62 6.42
C ILE A 85 -19.00 -19.35 6.74
N ASN A 86 -18.73 -18.99 8.00
CA ASN A 86 -17.37 -18.79 8.50
C ASN A 86 -16.66 -20.14 8.66
N ARG A 87 -15.41 -20.23 8.17
CA ARG A 87 -14.44 -21.28 8.44
C ARG A 87 -13.14 -20.64 8.92
N ASP A 88 -13.09 -20.27 10.17
CA ASP A 88 -11.99 -19.52 10.76
C ASP A 88 -10.62 -20.18 10.50
N GLY A 89 -9.65 -19.35 10.10
CA GLY A 89 -8.31 -19.81 9.72
C GLY A 89 -8.20 -20.48 8.34
N MET A 90 -9.32 -20.67 7.60
CA MET A 90 -9.33 -21.29 6.28
C MET A 90 -9.64 -20.25 5.18
N SER A 91 -8.61 -19.72 4.56
CA SER A 91 -8.79 -18.77 3.43
C SER A 91 -9.46 -19.47 2.24
N ASN A 92 -10.48 -18.80 1.68
CA ASN A 92 -11.18 -19.30 0.50
C ASN A 92 -10.43 -18.90 -0.78
N PRO A 93 -9.86 -19.84 -1.55
CA PRO A 93 -9.10 -19.53 -2.76
C PRO A 93 -9.96 -19.00 -3.91
N GLU A 94 -11.28 -19.15 -3.85
CA GLU A 94 -12.21 -18.65 -4.87
C GLU A 94 -12.63 -17.19 -4.67
N ASN A 95 -12.11 -16.56 -3.61
CA ASN A 95 -12.39 -15.15 -3.35
C ASN A 95 -11.72 -14.24 -4.40
N PHE A 96 -12.42 -13.16 -4.73
CA PHE A 96 -11.86 -12.11 -5.58
C PHE A 96 -10.77 -11.33 -4.82
N VAL A 97 -9.55 -11.37 -5.32
CA VAL A 97 -8.36 -10.78 -4.69
C VAL A 97 -7.64 -9.76 -5.57
N ALA A 98 -8.13 -9.50 -6.81
CA ALA A 98 -7.41 -8.68 -7.78
C ALA A 98 -7.21 -7.22 -7.31
N HIS A 99 -8.19 -6.61 -6.67
CA HIS A 99 -8.06 -5.25 -6.15
C HIS A 99 -7.07 -5.17 -4.98
N ARG A 100 -7.06 -6.17 -4.08
CA ARG A 100 -6.08 -6.27 -2.99
C ARG A 100 -4.66 -6.36 -3.55
N TYR A 101 -4.42 -7.23 -4.52
CA TYR A 101 -3.11 -7.36 -5.15
C TYR A 101 -2.69 -6.11 -5.92
N ALA A 102 -3.62 -5.42 -6.56
CA ALA A 102 -3.32 -4.14 -7.22
C ALA A 102 -2.86 -3.09 -6.22
N MET A 103 -3.51 -2.99 -5.05
CA MET A 103 -3.17 -2.05 -3.98
C MET A 103 -1.81 -2.40 -3.33
N ILE A 104 -1.57 -3.66 -2.98
CA ILE A 104 -0.29 -4.13 -2.44
C ILE A 104 0.83 -3.82 -3.44
N ARG A 105 0.66 -4.21 -4.70
CA ARG A 105 1.64 -3.93 -5.75
C ARG A 105 1.91 -2.44 -5.95
N PHE A 106 0.88 -1.60 -5.87
CA PHE A 106 1.04 -0.15 -5.92
C PHE A 106 1.93 0.35 -4.77
N SER A 107 1.68 -0.09 -3.52
CA SER A 107 2.48 0.30 -2.36
C SER A 107 3.94 -0.15 -2.47
N GLU A 108 4.19 -1.37 -2.95
CA GLU A 108 5.54 -1.90 -3.20
C GLU A 108 6.29 -1.08 -4.26
N ILE A 109 5.63 -0.74 -5.37
CA ILE A 109 6.22 0.07 -6.44
C ILE A 109 6.58 1.46 -5.91
N ILE A 110 5.64 2.15 -5.26
CA ILE A 110 5.88 3.49 -4.73
C ILE A 110 6.98 3.48 -3.66
N GLY A 111 6.96 2.50 -2.76
CA GLY A 111 7.99 2.31 -1.73
C GLY A 111 9.39 2.10 -2.32
N ALA A 112 9.52 1.24 -3.33
CA ALA A 112 10.79 0.97 -4.01
C ALA A 112 11.33 2.22 -4.74
N LEU A 113 10.46 2.93 -5.48
CA LEU A 113 10.85 4.14 -6.22
C LEU A 113 11.22 5.29 -5.27
N ALA A 114 10.46 5.51 -4.21
CA ALA A 114 10.75 6.54 -3.21
C ALA A 114 12.08 6.26 -2.49
N SER A 115 12.33 5.01 -2.11
CA SER A 115 13.59 4.59 -1.48
C SER A 115 14.78 4.79 -2.41
N ALA A 116 14.65 4.46 -3.69
CA ALA A 116 15.71 4.67 -4.67
C ALA A 116 15.99 6.15 -4.90
N TYR A 117 14.97 6.99 -4.97
CA TYR A 117 15.15 8.44 -5.05
C TYR A 117 15.90 8.99 -3.83
N GLN A 118 15.52 8.56 -2.61
CA GLN A 118 16.20 9.00 -1.37
C GLN A 118 17.69 8.64 -1.34
N ILE A 119 18.08 7.53 -1.97
CA ILE A 119 19.48 7.06 -2.01
C ILE A 119 20.27 7.74 -3.14
N THR A 120 19.64 7.98 -4.30
CA THR A 120 20.35 8.38 -5.52
C THR A 120 20.16 9.84 -5.91
N GLY A 121 19.05 10.47 -5.53
CA GLY A 121 18.62 11.77 -6.03
C GLY A 121 18.14 11.76 -7.50
N ASP A 122 18.03 10.58 -8.15
CA ASP A 122 17.68 10.48 -9.56
C ASP A 122 16.18 10.64 -9.77
N GLU A 123 15.78 11.73 -10.41
CA GLU A 123 14.38 12.09 -10.65
C GLU A 123 13.60 11.12 -11.55
N LYS A 124 14.28 10.21 -12.26
CA LYS A 124 13.57 9.19 -13.05
C LYS A 124 12.61 8.36 -12.19
N TYR A 125 13.00 8.06 -10.94
CA TYR A 125 12.16 7.34 -10.01
C TYR A 125 10.90 8.12 -9.62
N VAL A 126 11.05 9.43 -9.39
CA VAL A 126 9.92 10.33 -9.10
C VAL A 126 8.98 10.42 -10.30
N LYS A 127 9.51 10.61 -11.51
CA LYS A 127 8.70 10.67 -12.74
C LYS A 127 7.88 9.40 -12.95
N HIS A 128 8.48 8.23 -12.71
CA HIS A 128 7.77 6.96 -12.81
C HIS A 128 6.73 6.78 -11.71
N ALA A 129 7.03 7.13 -10.46
CA ALA A 129 6.09 7.10 -9.34
C ALA A 129 4.86 7.99 -9.61
N ILE A 130 5.05 9.19 -10.19
CA ILE A 130 3.97 10.11 -10.56
C ILE A 130 2.98 9.45 -11.54
N SER A 131 3.42 8.59 -12.46
CA SER A 131 2.52 7.88 -13.38
C SER A 131 1.55 6.96 -12.64
N HIS A 132 2.05 6.24 -11.65
CA HIS A 132 1.23 5.38 -10.79
C HIS A 132 0.27 6.18 -9.89
N LEU A 133 0.78 7.24 -9.24
CA LEU A 133 -0.03 8.13 -8.42
C LEU A 133 -1.16 8.80 -9.22
N LYS A 134 -0.87 9.26 -10.44
CA LYS A 134 -1.89 9.83 -11.32
C LYS A 134 -2.96 8.80 -11.70
N ALA A 135 -2.58 7.56 -11.99
CA ALA A 135 -3.53 6.51 -12.32
C ALA A 135 -4.47 6.19 -11.14
N TRP A 136 -3.94 6.14 -9.91
CA TRP A 136 -4.71 5.78 -8.72
C TRP A 136 -5.59 6.90 -8.15
N PHE A 137 -5.17 8.18 -8.31
CA PHE A 137 -5.78 9.29 -7.57
C PHE A 137 -6.28 10.46 -8.42
N VAL A 138 -5.92 10.53 -9.71
CA VAL A 138 -6.18 11.72 -10.53
C VAL A 138 -6.91 11.42 -11.82
N ASN A 139 -6.51 10.36 -12.55
CA ASN A 139 -7.09 10.04 -13.85
C ASN A 139 -8.52 9.51 -13.68
N GLN A 140 -9.50 10.25 -14.22
CA GLN A 140 -10.92 9.96 -14.09
C GLN A 140 -11.33 8.58 -14.66
N GLU A 141 -10.55 8.00 -15.55
CA GLU A 141 -10.83 6.67 -16.11
C GLU A 141 -10.36 5.53 -15.20
N THR A 142 -9.37 5.79 -14.33
CA THR A 142 -8.66 4.74 -13.61
C THR A 142 -8.55 4.96 -12.10
N LEU A 143 -8.88 6.15 -11.59
CA LEU A 143 -8.78 6.46 -10.17
C LEU A 143 -9.66 5.51 -9.33
N MET A 144 -9.24 5.25 -8.11
CA MET A 144 -10.04 4.56 -7.10
C MET A 144 -10.82 5.58 -6.27
N ASN A 145 -12.09 5.27 -5.97
CA ASN A 145 -12.86 6.05 -5.00
C ASN A 145 -12.19 5.95 -3.61
N PRO A 146 -12.09 7.08 -2.86
CA PRO A 146 -11.33 7.14 -1.61
C PRO A 146 -12.10 6.52 -0.43
N ASN A 147 -12.59 5.29 -0.60
CA ASN A 147 -13.29 4.53 0.44
C ASN A 147 -13.12 3.03 0.24
N LEU A 148 -13.45 2.24 1.28
CA LEU A 148 -13.45 0.78 1.30
C LEU A 148 -14.88 0.24 1.57
N ALA A 149 -15.90 0.92 1.08
CA ALA A 149 -17.30 0.59 1.37
C ALA A 149 -17.69 -0.86 0.99
N TYR A 150 -17.02 -1.42 -0.01
CA TYR A 150 -17.27 -2.78 -0.52
C TYR A 150 -16.13 -3.77 -0.18
N ALA A 151 -15.27 -3.42 0.76
CA ALA A 151 -14.23 -4.33 1.26
C ALA A 151 -14.83 -5.41 2.17
N GLN A 152 -14.25 -6.62 2.11
CA GLN A 152 -14.62 -7.76 2.94
C GLN A 152 -16.12 -8.12 2.88
N ALA A 153 -16.68 -8.11 1.68
CA ALA A 153 -18.06 -8.54 1.45
C ALA A 153 -18.26 -10.03 1.81
N ILE A 154 -19.46 -10.37 2.24
CA ILE A 154 -19.84 -11.73 2.58
C ILE A 154 -21.19 -12.01 1.89
N LYS A 155 -21.23 -12.95 0.92
CA LYS A 155 -22.45 -13.31 0.18
C LYS A 155 -23.59 -13.60 1.16
N GLY A 156 -24.71 -12.90 0.96
CA GLY A 156 -25.92 -13.05 1.74
C GLY A 156 -25.95 -12.37 3.11
N LEU A 157 -24.83 -11.74 3.54
CA LEU A 157 -24.75 -11.06 4.83
C LEU A 157 -24.39 -9.57 4.67
N PHE A 158 -23.31 -9.25 3.95
CA PHE A 158 -22.81 -7.88 3.81
C PHE A 158 -22.30 -7.63 2.39
N THR A 159 -22.66 -6.51 1.79
CA THR A 159 -22.12 -6.05 0.50
C THR A 159 -20.71 -5.46 0.65
N GLY A 160 -20.28 -5.17 1.86
CA GLY A 160 -18.98 -4.67 2.26
C GLY A 160 -19.01 -4.25 3.72
N ARG A 161 -17.84 -4.16 4.33
CA ARG A 161 -17.66 -3.66 5.69
C ARG A 161 -16.74 -2.45 5.62
N SER A 162 -17.26 -1.26 5.92
CA SER A 162 -16.56 0.03 5.81
C SER A 162 -15.26 0.13 6.65
N TRP A 163 -15.04 -0.81 7.56
CA TRP A 163 -13.82 -0.92 8.39
C TRP A 163 -12.91 -2.07 7.94
N GLY A 164 -12.89 -2.42 6.68
CA GLY A 164 -12.08 -3.50 6.12
C GLY A 164 -10.57 -3.29 6.22
N ILE A 165 -10.05 -3.07 7.43
CA ILE A 165 -8.64 -2.72 7.72
C ILE A 165 -7.66 -3.77 7.19
N ILE A 166 -8.04 -5.06 7.20
CA ILE A 166 -7.15 -6.16 6.77
C ILE A 166 -6.75 -6.07 5.29
N ASP A 167 -7.56 -5.45 4.45
CA ASP A 167 -7.25 -5.30 3.02
C ASP A 167 -6.28 -4.16 2.71
N SER A 168 -5.99 -3.31 3.69
CA SER A 168 -5.14 -2.13 3.53
C SER A 168 -3.74 -2.28 4.18
N ILE A 169 -3.43 -3.45 4.74
CA ILE A 169 -2.16 -3.72 5.41
C ILE A 169 -1.20 -4.47 4.49
#